data_70827bfaae2f8f2d138839f392bfdc25
#
_entry.id   70827bfaae2f8f2d138839f392bfdc25
#
_cell.length_a   1.000
_cell.length_b   1.000
_cell.length_c   1.000
_cell.angle_alpha   90.00
_cell.angle_beta   90.00
_cell.angle_gamma   90.00
#
_symmetry.space_group_name_H-M   'P 1'
#
loop_
_entity.id
_entity.type
_entity.pdbx_description
1 polymer ?
#
loop_
_entity_poly.entity_id
_entity_poly.type
_entity_poly.pdbx_seq_one_letter_code
_entity_poly.pdbx_strand_id
1 'polypeptide(L)'
;LAAGAKVIDLSGAFRITDATQRARWYPATTLLPEGVAYGLVEHNRAAIEKASLVACPGCYPTAALLALTPLVQAGLVDLTRDVI
;
A
#
# COMPACT_ATOMS: atom_id res chain seq x y z
N LEU A 1 10.29 13.51 -8.65
CA LEU A 1 11.18 12.83 -7.69
C LEU A 1 12.65 13.22 -7.88
N ALA A 2 13.09 13.35 -9.12
CA ALA A 2 14.49 13.70 -9.42
C ALA A 2 14.91 15.08 -8.89
N ALA A 3 13.96 15.95 -8.60
CA ALA A 3 14.21 17.27 -8.03
C ALA A 3 14.34 17.27 -6.51
N GLY A 4 14.33 16.11 -5.87
CA GLY A 4 14.38 15.99 -4.42
C GLY A 4 13.05 16.24 -3.71
N ALA A 5 11.97 16.40 -4.45
CA ALA A 5 10.64 16.57 -3.86
C ALA A 5 10.10 15.25 -3.32
N LYS A 6 9.30 15.34 -2.27
CA LYS A 6 8.50 14.22 -1.78
C LYS A 6 7.11 14.30 -2.42
N VAL A 7 6.67 13.20 -3.02
CA VAL A 7 5.39 13.14 -3.75
C VAL A 7 4.40 12.32 -2.94
N ILE A 8 3.19 12.84 -2.79
CA ILE A 8 2.05 12.12 -2.21
C ILE A 8 1.05 11.88 -3.33
N ASP A 9 0.88 10.61 -3.71
CA ASP A 9 0.02 10.20 -4.82
C ASP A 9 -1.32 9.70 -4.30
N LEU A 10 -2.38 10.37 -4.69
CA LEU A 10 -3.75 10.01 -4.31
C LEU A 10 -4.37 8.97 -5.25
N SER A 11 -3.72 8.66 -6.39
CA SER A 11 -4.21 7.65 -7.33
C SER A 11 -3.90 6.24 -6.85
N GLY A 12 -4.44 5.24 -7.55
CA GLY A 12 -4.14 3.84 -7.28
C GLY A 12 -2.86 3.31 -7.92
N ALA A 13 -2.20 4.11 -8.77
CA ALA A 13 -1.18 3.63 -9.69
C ALA A 13 0.00 2.91 -9.03
N PHE A 14 0.43 3.34 -7.85
CA PHE A 14 1.64 2.84 -7.19
C PHE A 14 1.35 2.08 -5.89
N ARG A 15 0.11 1.66 -5.66
CA ARG A 15 -0.28 0.97 -4.42
C ARG A 15 0.17 -0.47 -4.34
N ILE A 16 0.28 -1.15 -5.49
CA ILE A 16 0.54 -2.60 -5.54
C ILE A 16 2.01 -2.84 -5.89
N THR A 17 2.77 -3.42 -4.98
CA THR A 17 4.19 -3.73 -5.16
C THR A 17 4.43 -5.03 -5.94
N ASP A 18 3.55 -6.02 -5.79
CA ASP A 18 3.66 -7.27 -6.54
C ASP A 18 3.40 -7.05 -8.03
N ALA A 19 4.39 -7.39 -8.87
CA ALA A 19 4.33 -7.11 -10.30
C ALA A 19 3.18 -7.84 -11.01
N THR A 20 2.86 -9.05 -10.60
CA THR A 20 1.78 -9.85 -11.20
C THR A 20 0.42 -9.23 -10.88
N GLN A 21 0.18 -8.86 -9.64
CA GLN A 21 -1.06 -8.21 -9.22
C GLN A 21 -1.18 -6.81 -9.83
N ARG A 22 -0.09 -6.07 -9.90
CA ARG A 22 -0.08 -4.74 -10.54
C ARG A 22 -0.45 -4.82 -12.02
N ALA A 23 0.08 -5.80 -12.74
CA ALA A 23 -0.25 -6.02 -14.15
C ALA A 23 -1.73 -6.33 -14.36
N ARG A 24 -2.35 -7.02 -13.40
CA ARG A 24 -3.76 -7.38 -13.45
C ARG A 24 -4.68 -6.18 -13.20
N TRP A 25 -4.37 -5.37 -12.19
CA TRP A 25 -5.28 -4.31 -11.72
C TRP A 25 -4.91 -2.92 -12.23
N TYR A 26 -3.63 -2.67 -12.47
CA TYR A 26 -3.11 -1.40 -12.96
C TYR A 26 -2.14 -1.64 -14.11
N PRO A 27 -2.63 -2.13 -15.27
CA PRO A 27 -1.76 -2.52 -16.38
C PRO A 27 -0.95 -1.37 -16.98
N ALA A 28 -1.41 -0.13 -16.84
CA ALA A 28 -0.67 1.05 -17.29
C ALA A 28 0.54 1.37 -16.42
N THR A 29 0.60 0.85 -15.20
CA THR A 29 1.74 1.05 -14.29
C THR A 29 2.72 -0.11 -14.46
N THR A 30 3.64 0.04 -15.41
CA THR A 30 4.58 -1.03 -15.76
C THR A 30 5.76 -1.12 -14.80
N LEU A 31 6.16 0.02 -14.19
CA LEU A 31 7.28 0.07 -13.26
C LEU A 31 6.88 0.83 -11.99
N LEU A 32 7.45 0.40 -10.86
CA LEU A 32 7.38 1.15 -9.60
C LEU A 32 8.67 1.96 -9.43
N PRO A 33 8.60 3.27 -9.13
CA PRO A 33 9.77 4.03 -8.74
C PRO A 33 10.37 3.46 -7.44
N GLU A 34 11.67 3.63 -7.25
CA GLU A 34 12.30 3.36 -5.98
C GLU A 34 11.78 4.31 -4.89
N GLY A 35 11.79 3.84 -3.66
CA GLY A 35 11.39 4.66 -2.52
C GLY A 35 9.89 4.89 -2.40
N VAL A 36 9.06 4.02 -2.97
CA VAL A 36 7.60 4.05 -2.79
C VAL A 36 7.22 3.39 -1.48
N ALA A 37 6.39 4.06 -0.69
CA ALA A 37 5.78 3.49 0.50
C ALA A 37 4.26 3.54 0.40
N TYR A 38 3.60 2.50 0.87
CA TYR A 38 2.15 2.50 1.03
C TYR A 38 1.77 3.38 2.22
N GLY A 39 0.91 4.36 1.99
CA GLY A 39 0.66 5.47 2.90
C GLY A 39 -0.25 5.17 4.09
N LEU A 40 -0.36 3.92 4.53
CA LEU A 40 -1.10 3.58 5.74
C LEU A 40 -0.20 3.83 6.96
N VAL A 41 -0.32 5.01 7.54
CA VAL A 41 0.61 5.56 8.55
C VAL A 41 0.74 4.65 9.77
N GLU A 42 -0.35 4.07 10.24
CA GLU A 42 -0.41 3.21 11.42
C GLU A 42 0.45 1.94 11.26
N HIS A 43 0.69 1.50 10.02
CA HIS A 43 1.46 0.30 9.74
C HIS A 43 2.85 0.59 9.18
N ASN A 44 3.04 1.73 8.53
CA ASN A 44 4.22 2.02 7.70
C ASN A 44 4.91 3.33 8.05
N ARG A 45 4.75 3.86 9.25
CA ARG A 45 5.31 5.19 9.61
C ARG A 45 6.79 5.33 9.25
N ALA A 46 7.63 4.36 9.61
CA ALA A 46 9.06 4.42 9.35
C ALA A 46 9.39 4.43 7.85
N ALA A 47 8.68 3.61 7.07
CA ALA A 47 8.86 3.56 5.62
C ALA A 47 8.40 4.86 4.96
N ILE A 48 7.30 5.45 5.43
CA ILE A 48 6.77 6.72 4.92
C ILE A 48 7.74 7.87 5.16
N GLU A 49 8.35 7.93 6.33
CA GLU A 49 9.33 8.97 6.65
C GLU A 49 10.51 8.99 5.68
N LYS A 50 10.93 7.82 5.21
CA LYS A 50 12.07 7.65 4.29
C LYS A 50 11.67 7.67 2.82
N ALA A 51 10.38 7.60 2.51
CA ALA A 51 9.90 7.46 1.15
C ALA A 51 10.05 8.76 0.35
N SER A 52 10.37 8.65 -0.93
CA SER A 52 10.29 9.74 -1.89
C SER A 52 8.90 9.86 -2.51
N LEU A 53 8.16 8.76 -2.59
CA LEU A 53 6.79 8.74 -3.05
C LEU A 53 5.93 7.94 -2.07
N VAL A 54 4.83 8.55 -1.63
CA VAL A 54 3.85 7.93 -0.75
C VAL A 54 2.59 7.66 -1.57
N ALA A 55 2.24 6.38 -1.75
CA ALA A 55 1.00 5.98 -2.41
C ALA A 55 -0.11 5.89 -1.38
N CYS A 56 -1.02 6.85 -1.38
CA CYS A 56 -2.11 6.91 -0.41
C CYS A 56 -3.07 5.73 -0.57
N PRO A 57 -3.49 5.10 0.55
CA PRO A 57 -4.44 4.00 0.51
C PRO A 57 -5.84 4.48 0.12
N GLY A 58 -6.65 3.59 -0.44
CA GLY A 58 -8.07 3.84 -0.65
C GLY A 58 -8.85 3.82 0.67
N CYS A 59 -10.06 4.40 0.67
CA CYS A 59 -10.87 4.50 1.87
C CYS A 59 -11.33 3.13 2.41
N TYR A 60 -11.81 2.24 1.54
CA TYR A 60 -12.21 0.90 1.97
C TYR A 60 -11.03 0.05 2.47
N PRO A 61 -9.89 -0.04 1.75
CA PRO A 61 -8.74 -0.75 2.27
C PRO A 61 -8.21 -0.20 3.58
N THR A 62 -8.22 1.12 3.78
CA THR A 62 -7.80 1.73 5.04
C THR A 62 -8.64 1.23 6.19
N ALA A 63 -9.97 1.28 6.07
CA ALA A 63 -10.89 0.82 7.11
C ALA A 63 -10.72 -0.67 7.39
N ALA A 64 -10.65 -1.49 6.34
CA ALA A 64 -10.50 -2.93 6.47
C ALA A 64 -9.16 -3.31 7.11
N LEU A 65 -8.05 -2.70 6.67
CA LEU A 65 -6.72 -3.02 7.19
C LEU A 65 -6.53 -2.58 8.63
N LEU A 66 -7.05 -1.42 9.03
CA LEU A 66 -6.97 -0.97 10.42
C LEU A 66 -7.73 -1.89 11.37
N ALA A 67 -8.85 -2.46 10.91
CA ALA A 67 -9.63 -3.41 11.71
C ALA A 67 -9.03 -4.81 11.71
N LEU A 68 -8.60 -5.32 10.54
CA LEU A 68 -8.23 -6.72 10.38
C LEU A 68 -6.76 -7.02 10.63
N THR A 69 -5.84 -6.12 10.32
CA THR A 69 -4.40 -6.40 10.42
C THR A 69 -3.97 -6.79 11.83
N PRO A 70 -4.40 -6.11 12.91
CA PRO A 70 -4.06 -6.55 14.26
C PRO A 70 -4.55 -7.96 14.58
N LEU A 71 -5.74 -8.32 14.08
CA LEU A 71 -6.32 -9.65 14.30
C LEU A 71 -5.57 -10.73 13.53
N VAL A 72 -5.16 -10.42 12.29
CA VAL A 72 -4.34 -11.33 11.47
C VAL A 72 -2.98 -11.54 12.12
N GLN A 73 -2.33 -10.48 12.59
CA GLN A 73 -1.03 -10.55 13.26
C GLN A 73 -1.09 -11.32 14.57
N ALA A 74 -2.23 -11.28 15.26
CA ALA A 74 -2.47 -12.03 16.49
C ALA A 74 -2.87 -13.49 16.23
N GLY A 75 -3.00 -13.92 14.97
CA GLY A 75 -3.39 -15.28 14.59
C GLY A 75 -4.88 -15.60 14.83
N LEU A 76 -5.71 -14.59 14.94
CA LEU A 76 -7.14 -14.76 15.25
C LEU A 76 -8.03 -14.87 14.02
N VAL A 77 -7.47 -14.70 12.82
CA VAL A 77 -8.18 -14.77 11.53
C VAL A 77 -7.65 -15.94 10.72
N ASP A 78 -8.57 -16.78 10.24
CA ASP A 78 -8.23 -17.87 9.33
C ASP A 78 -8.15 -17.35 7.89
N LEU A 79 -6.93 -17.16 7.39
CA LEU A 79 -6.68 -16.66 6.04
C LEU A 79 -6.91 -17.68 4.94
N THR A 80 -7.21 -18.94 5.29
CA THR A 80 -7.55 -19.99 4.31
C THR A 80 -9.03 -19.96 3.92
N ARG A 81 -9.83 -19.14 4.58
CA ARG A 81 -11.26 -18.96 4.34
C ARG A 81 -11.56 -17.54 3.89
N ASP A 82 -12.73 -17.38 3.29
CA ASP A 82 -13.25 -16.06 2.95
C ASP A 82 -13.53 -15.25 4.22
N VAL A 83 -13.19 -13.98 4.18
CA VAL A 83 -13.54 -13.00 5.20
C VAL A 83 -14.73 -12.22 4.68
N ILE A 84 -15.87 -12.37 5.33
CA ILE A 84 -17.12 -11.73 4.92
C ILE A 84 -17.63 -10.82 6.01
#